data_9ec6e9fe5067ced79db14cf9d31fa018
#
_entry.id   9ec6e9fe5067ced79db14cf9d31fa018
#
_cell.length_a   1.000
_cell.length_b   1.000
_cell.length_c   1.000
_cell.angle_alpha   90.00
_cell.angle_beta   90.00
_cell.angle_gamma   90.00
#
_symmetry.space_group_name_H-M   'P 1'
#
loop_
_entity.id
_entity.type
_entity.pdbx_description
1 polymer ?
#
loop_
_entity_poly.entity_id
_entity_poly.type
_entity_poly.pdbx_seq_one_letter_code
_entity_poly.pdbx_strand_id
1 'polypeptide(L)'
;DRLLMMIPGKISSVYCRCSHVTSDECDDGFRAWLNFESGLTAQVVVSTCNFIDTPHWYIAGREGTAVIKGFNAEGKIVRATNWYEGEVKPIQAGEGLTKTMAPRTSSSTEELPLPQVVVDRNALYANFADTVNKIAEQIVTPEEALRCLRLMETLFHSDEENAVLPFES
;
A
#
# COMPACT_ATOMS: atom_id res chain seq x y z
N ASP A 1 0.04 -4.63 9.00
CA ASP A 1 -1.34 -4.84 9.41
C ASP A 1 -2.34 -4.09 8.51
N ARG A 2 -2.39 -2.75 8.51
CA ARG A 2 -3.36 -1.96 7.69
C ARG A 2 -3.38 -2.35 6.21
N LEU A 3 -2.23 -2.60 5.62
CA LEU A 3 -2.13 -3.00 4.22
C LEU A 3 -2.77 -4.37 3.98
N LEU A 4 -2.54 -5.33 4.89
CA LEU A 4 -3.14 -6.67 4.80
C LEU A 4 -4.66 -6.62 4.94
N MET A 5 -5.18 -5.71 5.76
CA MET A 5 -6.62 -5.49 5.89
C MET A 5 -7.23 -4.85 4.64
N MET A 6 -6.50 -3.96 3.95
CA MET A 6 -6.99 -3.26 2.76
C MET A 6 -6.90 -4.10 1.49
N ILE A 7 -5.90 -4.96 1.38
CA ILE A 7 -5.64 -5.74 0.17
C ILE A 7 -5.96 -7.21 0.46
N PRO A 8 -7.13 -7.68 0.04
CA PRO A 8 -7.46 -9.10 0.18
C PRO A 8 -6.61 -9.95 -0.77
N GLY A 9 -6.32 -11.17 -0.36
CA GLY A 9 -5.62 -12.15 -1.19
C GLY A 9 -4.27 -12.57 -0.62
N LYS A 10 -3.63 -13.47 -1.37
CA LYS A 10 -2.36 -14.07 -0.96
C LYS A 10 -1.19 -13.28 -1.50
N ILE A 11 -0.20 -13.09 -0.63
CA ILE A 11 1.11 -12.59 -1.03
C ILE A 11 1.90 -13.79 -1.57
N SER A 12 2.50 -13.65 -2.73
CA SER A 12 3.31 -14.69 -3.36
C SER A 12 4.79 -14.57 -3.00
N SER A 13 5.29 -13.33 -2.87
CA SER A 13 6.69 -13.09 -2.51
C SER A 13 6.87 -11.70 -1.91
N VAL A 14 7.97 -11.56 -1.17
CA VAL A 14 8.35 -10.30 -0.55
C VAL A 14 9.84 -10.01 -0.77
N TYR A 15 10.19 -8.73 -0.75
CA TYR A 15 11.56 -8.24 -0.69
C TYR A 15 11.65 -7.08 0.28
N CYS A 16 12.66 -7.06 1.11
CA CYS A 16 12.88 -6.00 2.09
C CYS A 16 14.33 -5.52 2.09
N ARG A 17 14.50 -4.23 2.43
CA ARG A 17 15.79 -3.64 2.82
C ARG A 17 15.56 -2.75 4.03
N CYS A 18 16.22 -3.11 5.12
CA CYS A 18 16.31 -2.28 6.29
C CYS A 18 17.37 -1.17 6.10
N SER A 19 17.21 -0.07 6.79
CA SER A 19 18.15 1.04 6.82
C SER A 19 18.71 1.25 8.22
N HIS A 20 20.01 1.56 8.26
CA HIS A 20 20.80 1.80 9.46
C HIS A 20 21.53 3.15 9.31
N VAL A 21 20.76 4.26 9.33
CA VAL A 21 21.31 5.60 9.09
C VAL A 21 21.87 6.20 10.37
N THR A 22 21.19 5.96 11.49
CA THR A 22 21.54 6.55 12.80
C THR A 22 22.17 5.55 13.76
N SER A 23 22.04 4.25 13.53
CA SER A 23 22.58 3.18 14.36
C SER A 23 22.95 1.98 13.50
N ASP A 24 24.11 1.41 13.76
CA ASP A 24 24.54 0.15 13.13
C ASP A 24 23.89 -1.09 13.78
N GLU A 25 23.36 -0.94 15.01
CA GLU A 25 22.82 -2.05 15.79
C GLU A 25 21.31 -2.23 15.60
N CYS A 26 20.59 -1.13 15.28
CA CYS A 26 19.13 -1.16 15.11
C CYS A 26 18.75 -0.53 13.78
N ASP A 27 17.79 -1.14 13.10
CA ASP A 27 17.16 -0.54 11.93
C ASP A 27 16.36 0.70 12.32
N ASP A 28 16.51 1.76 11.55
CA ASP A 28 15.78 3.03 11.69
C ASP A 28 14.74 3.25 10.60
N GLY A 29 14.58 2.27 9.76
CA GLY A 29 13.56 2.23 8.70
C GLY A 29 13.70 1.02 7.80
N PHE A 30 12.71 0.85 6.93
CA PHE A 30 12.75 -0.22 5.92
C PHE A 30 11.97 0.17 4.67
N ARG A 31 12.29 -0.51 3.58
CA ARG A 31 11.52 -0.51 2.34
C ARG A 31 11.19 -1.95 1.99
N ALA A 32 9.92 -2.24 1.88
CA ALA A 32 9.44 -3.58 1.55
C ALA A 32 8.57 -3.55 0.29
N TRP A 33 8.71 -4.58 -0.55
CA TRP A 33 7.87 -4.85 -1.70
C TRP A 33 7.13 -6.16 -1.45
N LEU A 34 5.83 -6.14 -1.65
CA LEU A 34 4.96 -7.29 -1.54
C LEU A 34 4.32 -7.55 -2.90
N ASN A 35 4.49 -8.76 -3.41
CA ASN A 35 3.85 -9.19 -4.64
C ASN A 35 2.67 -10.11 -4.29
N PHE A 36 1.52 -9.85 -4.85
CA PHE A 36 0.32 -10.65 -4.64
C PHE A 36 0.08 -11.60 -5.83
N GLU A 37 -0.54 -12.74 -5.58
CA GLU A 37 -0.92 -13.70 -6.62
C GLU A 37 -1.85 -13.08 -7.69
N SER A 38 -2.60 -12.05 -7.32
CA SER A 38 -3.45 -11.27 -8.23
C SER A 38 -2.68 -10.40 -9.23
N GLY A 39 -1.36 -10.28 -9.10
CA GLY A 39 -0.51 -9.37 -9.86
C GLY A 39 -0.46 -7.94 -9.30
N LEU A 40 -1.16 -7.66 -8.18
CA LEU A 40 -1.02 -6.42 -7.45
C LEU A 40 0.35 -6.40 -6.76
N THR A 41 0.97 -5.23 -6.71
CA THR A 41 2.19 -4.98 -5.94
C THR A 41 1.95 -3.87 -4.93
N ALA A 42 2.53 -4.01 -3.74
CA ALA A 42 2.51 -2.97 -2.74
C ALA A 42 3.93 -2.67 -2.26
N GLN A 43 4.20 -1.39 -2.04
CA GLN A 43 5.43 -0.93 -1.42
C GLN A 43 5.11 -0.33 -0.04
N VAL A 44 5.85 -0.75 0.97
CA VAL A 44 5.79 -0.18 2.31
C VAL A 44 7.11 0.52 2.59
N VAL A 45 7.03 1.78 2.99
CA VAL A 45 8.20 2.58 3.37
C VAL A 45 7.99 3.11 4.77
N VAL A 46 8.91 2.81 5.65
CA VAL A 46 8.99 3.38 7.00
C VAL A 46 10.40 3.96 7.16
N SER A 47 10.49 5.16 7.69
CA SER A 47 11.78 5.77 7.93
C SER A 47 11.65 6.85 9.02
N THR A 48 12.62 6.89 9.91
CA THR A 48 12.79 7.95 10.90
C THR A 48 13.66 9.10 10.39
N CYS A 49 14.27 8.93 9.20
CA CYS A 49 15.23 9.86 8.60
C CYS A 49 14.68 10.66 7.42
N ASN A 50 13.36 10.71 7.24
CA ASN A 50 12.73 11.52 6.21
C ASN A 50 12.54 12.96 6.70
N PHE A 51 13.11 13.92 6.00
CA PHE A 51 12.93 15.36 6.29
C PHE A 51 11.80 15.99 5.47
N ILE A 52 11.23 15.24 4.55
CA ILE A 52 10.06 15.63 3.75
C ILE A 52 9.05 14.49 3.86
N ASP A 53 7.82 14.82 4.25
CA ASP A 53 6.75 13.85 4.39
C ASP A 53 6.36 13.24 3.03
N THR A 54 6.31 11.93 3.00
CA THR A 54 5.69 11.20 1.90
C THR A 54 4.20 10.99 2.20
N PRO A 55 3.35 10.83 1.20
CA PRO A 55 1.95 10.52 1.47
C PRO A 55 1.84 9.18 2.23
N HIS A 56 0.91 9.12 3.20
CA HIS A 56 0.63 7.87 3.90
C HIS A 56 0.14 6.77 2.97
N TRP A 57 -0.63 7.15 1.94
CA TRP A 57 -1.10 6.24 0.92
C TRP A 57 -0.99 6.90 -0.45
N TYR A 58 -0.41 6.16 -1.37
CA TYR A 58 -0.45 6.41 -2.79
C TYR A 58 -1.00 5.15 -3.46
N ILE A 59 -2.23 5.22 -3.94
CA ILE A 59 -2.93 4.06 -4.50
C ILE A 59 -3.14 4.33 -5.98
N ALA A 60 -2.41 3.61 -6.82
CA ALA A 60 -2.56 3.67 -8.27
C ALA A 60 -3.45 2.52 -8.73
N GLY A 61 -4.60 2.86 -9.28
CA GLY A 61 -5.53 1.92 -9.88
C GLY A 61 -5.64 2.11 -11.39
N ARG A 62 -6.35 1.21 -12.03
CA ARG A 62 -6.56 1.23 -13.48
C ARG A 62 -7.29 2.49 -13.95
N GLU A 63 -8.25 2.98 -13.18
CA GLU A 63 -9.13 4.08 -13.55
C GLU A 63 -8.85 5.38 -12.78
N GLY A 64 -7.89 5.36 -11.87
CA GLY A 64 -7.55 6.55 -11.09
C GLY A 64 -6.45 6.34 -10.08
N THR A 65 -6.13 7.42 -9.38
CA THR A 65 -5.12 7.43 -8.34
C THR A 65 -5.65 8.17 -7.12
N ALA A 66 -5.47 7.59 -5.95
CA ALA A 66 -5.76 8.24 -4.67
C ALA A 66 -4.47 8.56 -3.92
N VAL A 67 -4.42 9.74 -3.32
CA VAL A 67 -3.33 10.19 -2.44
C VAL A 67 -3.93 10.61 -1.11
N ILE A 68 -3.41 10.06 -0.01
CA ILE A 68 -3.79 10.43 1.35
C ILE A 68 -2.54 10.92 2.08
N LYS A 69 -2.59 12.18 2.57
CA LYS A 69 -1.49 12.85 3.24
C LYS A 69 -1.68 12.79 4.75
N GLY A 70 -1.09 11.90 5.44
CA GLY A 70 -1.17 11.90 6.91
C GLY A 70 -2.49 11.34 7.48
N PHE A 71 -2.64 11.48 8.80
CA PHE A 71 -3.73 10.87 9.57
C PHE A 71 -5.07 11.61 9.46
N ASN A 72 -5.07 12.84 9.00
CA ASN A 72 -6.28 13.69 8.92
C ASN A 72 -7.10 13.47 7.63
N ALA A 73 -6.78 12.42 6.87
CA ALA A 73 -7.43 12.12 5.59
C ALA A 73 -7.42 13.30 4.59
N GLU A 74 -6.39 14.13 4.65
CA GLU A 74 -6.15 15.12 3.61
C GLU A 74 -5.65 14.44 2.34
N GLY A 75 -6.20 14.81 1.21
CA GLY A 75 -5.78 14.23 -0.06
C GLY A 75 -6.85 14.36 -1.11
N LYS A 76 -6.70 13.58 -2.17
CA LYS A 76 -7.62 13.61 -3.30
C LYS A 76 -7.62 12.30 -4.06
N ILE A 77 -8.65 12.13 -4.84
CA ILE A 77 -8.76 11.08 -5.85
C ILE A 77 -8.78 11.77 -7.21
N VAL A 78 -7.96 11.29 -8.15
CA VAL A 78 -8.03 11.69 -9.54
C VAL A 78 -8.49 10.48 -10.33
N ARG A 79 -9.66 10.59 -10.96
CA ARG A 79 -10.28 9.53 -11.75
C ARG A 79 -10.25 9.88 -13.23
N ALA A 80 -10.02 8.88 -14.08
CA ALA A 80 -10.14 9.05 -15.52
C ALA A 80 -11.63 9.05 -15.90
N THR A 81 -12.06 10.03 -16.72
CA THR A 81 -13.44 10.16 -17.20
C THR A 81 -13.66 9.45 -18.52
N ASN A 82 -12.65 9.44 -19.40
CA ASN A 82 -12.75 8.89 -20.76
C ASN A 82 -11.54 8.00 -21.08
N TRP A 83 -11.23 7.08 -20.15
CA TRP A 83 -10.05 6.23 -20.26
C TRP A 83 -10.05 5.32 -21.50
N TYR A 84 -11.24 4.90 -21.94
CA TYR A 84 -11.42 3.94 -23.02
C TYR A 84 -11.88 4.55 -24.36
N GLU A 85 -12.31 5.81 -24.38
CA GLU A 85 -12.89 6.44 -25.57
C GLU A 85 -11.84 7.20 -26.43
N GLY A 86 -10.65 7.38 -25.94
CA GLY A 86 -9.57 8.02 -26.67
C GLY A 86 -8.56 6.99 -27.16
N GLU A 87 -8.30 6.91 -28.46
CA GLU A 87 -7.07 6.32 -28.95
C GLU A 87 -5.92 7.01 -28.26
N VAL A 88 -5.27 6.33 -27.33
CA VAL A 88 -3.97 6.77 -26.80
C VAL A 88 -2.99 6.70 -27.96
N LYS A 89 -2.86 7.80 -28.70
CA LYS A 89 -1.92 7.87 -29.83
C LYS A 89 -0.50 7.81 -29.28
N PRO A 90 0.23 6.74 -29.58
CA PRO A 90 1.60 6.67 -29.15
C PRO A 90 2.41 7.76 -29.86
N ILE A 91 3.13 8.56 -29.09
CA ILE A 91 4.06 9.57 -29.60
C ILE A 91 5.41 8.90 -29.78
N GLN A 92 6.01 9.09 -30.95
CA GLN A 92 7.35 8.59 -31.20
C GLN A 92 8.38 9.43 -30.43
N ALA A 93 9.15 8.77 -29.57
CA ALA A 93 10.11 9.44 -28.67
C ALA A 93 11.49 9.66 -29.32
N GLY A 94 11.57 9.56 -30.64
CA GLY A 94 12.80 9.75 -31.43
C GLY A 94 12.93 8.74 -32.56
N GLU A 95 13.94 8.95 -33.42
CA GLU A 95 14.18 8.06 -34.54
C GLU A 95 14.67 6.68 -34.06
N GLY A 96 13.93 5.62 -34.42
CA GLY A 96 14.24 4.25 -34.03
C GLY A 96 13.89 3.87 -32.59
N LEU A 97 13.29 4.76 -31.80
CA LEU A 97 12.90 4.51 -30.40
C LEU A 97 11.44 4.07 -30.25
N THR A 98 11.17 3.43 -29.14
CA THR A 98 9.82 3.02 -28.75
C THR A 98 8.85 4.19 -28.65
N LYS A 99 7.63 3.95 -29.06
CA LYS A 99 6.53 4.91 -28.89
C LYS A 99 6.18 5.03 -27.41
N THR A 100 5.96 6.24 -26.92
CA THR A 100 5.44 6.51 -25.58
C THR A 100 3.99 6.98 -25.66
N MET A 101 3.27 6.91 -24.55
CA MET A 101 1.90 7.37 -24.47
C MET A 101 1.85 8.89 -24.32
N ALA A 102 0.92 9.55 -25.00
CA ALA A 102 0.68 10.97 -24.81
C ALA A 102 0.30 11.28 -23.35
N PRO A 103 0.77 12.41 -22.80
CA PRO A 103 0.31 12.87 -21.49
C PRO A 103 -1.22 13.02 -21.47
N ARG A 104 -1.83 12.70 -20.35
CA ARG A 104 -3.26 12.92 -20.15
C ARG A 104 -3.55 14.41 -20.10
N THR A 105 -4.66 14.79 -20.71
CA THR A 105 -5.16 16.17 -20.65
C THR A 105 -6.09 16.34 -19.46
N SER A 106 -6.25 17.56 -18.96
CA SER A 106 -7.19 17.87 -17.87
C SER A 106 -8.65 17.57 -18.23
N SER A 107 -8.99 17.44 -19.49
CA SER A 107 -10.34 17.05 -19.96
C SER A 107 -10.62 15.56 -19.84
N SER A 108 -9.60 14.73 -19.60
CA SER A 108 -9.73 13.28 -19.46
C SER A 108 -9.71 12.79 -18.01
N THR A 109 -9.66 13.70 -17.05
CA THR A 109 -9.63 13.38 -15.63
C THR A 109 -10.53 14.32 -14.83
N GLU A 110 -11.07 13.81 -13.73
CA GLU A 110 -11.78 14.59 -12.72
C GLU A 110 -11.12 14.42 -11.36
N GLU A 111 -11.14 15.46 -10.55
CA GLU A 111 -10.66 15.42 -9.18
C GLU A 111 -11.83 15.30 -8.21
N LEU A 112 -11.75 14.34 -7.31
CA LEU A 112 -12.77 14.05 -6.31
C LEU A 112 -12.17 14.20 -4.91
N PRO A 113 -12.91 14.72 -3.93
CA PRO A 113 -12.48 14.72 -2.54
C PRO A 113 -12.45 13.30 -1.98
N LEU A 114 -11.61 13.08 -0.97
CA LEU A 114 -11.64 11.84 -0.20
C LEU A 114 -12.95 11.77 0.60
N PRO A 115 -13.56 10.57 0.69
CA PRO A 115 -14.73 10.38 1.55
C PRO A 115 -14.35 10.62 3.02
N GLN A 116 -15.20 11.37 3.72
CA GLN A 116 -15.03 11.56 5.14
C GLN A 116 -15.65 10.38 5.90
N VAL A 117 -14.84 9.72 6.69
CA VAL A 117 -15.28 8.57 7.49
C VAL A 117 -15.14 8.92 8.97
N VAL A 118 -16.21 8.77 9.73
CA VAL A 118 -16.16 8.86 11.19
C VAL A 118 -15.73 7.51 11.73
N VAL A 119 -14.58 7.49 12.39
CA VAL A 119 -14.04 6.26 13.00
C VAL A 119 -14.39 6.25 14.47
N ASP A 120 -15.09 5.20 14.90
CA ASP A 120 -15.24 4.92 16.33
C ASP A 120 -13.95 4.27 16.87
N ARG A 121 -13.20 5.03 17.66
CA ARG A 121 -11.94 4.56 18.26
C ARG A 121 -12.14 3.48 19.30
N ASN A 122 -13.35 3.36 19.84
CA ASN A 122 -13.68 2.37 20.87
C ASN A 122 -14.25 1.08 20.29
N ALA A 123 -14.53 1.01 19.00
CA ALA A 123 -15.16 -0.15 18.35
C ALA A 123 -14.41 -1.47 18.62
N LEU A 124 -13.06 -1.44 18.62
CA LEU A 124 -12.27 -2.63 18.93
C LEU A 124 -12.45 -3.10 20.36
N TYR A 125 -12.47 -2.18 21.33
CA TYR A 125 -12.66 -2.53 22.74
C TYR A 125 -14.08 -3.00 23.01
N ALA A 126 -15.08 -2.39 22.38
CA ALA A 126 -16.46 -2.85 22.46
C ALA A 126 -16.60 -4.26 21.89
N ASN A 127 -16.04 -4.52 20.70
CA ASN A 127 -16.05 -5.85 20.12
C ASN A 127 -15.32 -6.88 20.99
N PHE A 128 -14.20 -6.52 21.61
CA PHE A 128 -13.51 -7.42 22.53
C PHE A 128 -14.42 -7.83 23.71
N ALA A 129 -15.09 -6.86 24.32
CA ALA A 129 -16.04 -7.15 25.42
C ALA A 129 -17.21 -8.03 24.96
N ASP A 130 -17.76 -7.74 23.78
CA ASP A 130 -18.87 -8.51 23.21
C ASP A 130 -18.42 -9.94 22.84
N THR A 131 -17.20 -10.12 22.36
CA THR A 131 -16.64 -11.44 22.07
C THR A 131 -16.45 -12.27 23.33
N VAL A 132 -15.90 -11.66 24.40
CA VAL A 132 -15.77 -12.33 25.71
C VAL A 132 -17.14 -12.77 26.24
N ASN A 133 -18.16 -11.95 26.06
CA ASN A 133 -19.54 -12.24 26.45
C ASN A 133 -20.30 -13.15 25.47
N LYS A 134 -19.67 -13.58 24.37
CA LYS A 134 -20.27 -14.42 23.31
C LYS A 134 -21.46 -13.74 22.60
N ILE A 135 -21.45 -12.44 22.50
CA ILE A 135 -22.45 -11.62 21.81
C ILE A 135 -22.06 -11.40 20.35
N ALA A 136 -20.76 -11.29 20.05
CA ALA A 136 -20.24 -11.07 18.71
C ALA A 136 -18.99 -11.92 18.44
N GLU A 137 -18.67 -12.08 17.16
CA GLU A 137 -17.36 -12.62 16.75
C GLU A 137 -16.29 -11.54 16.80
N GLN A 138 -15.05 -11.94 16.98
CA GLN A 138 -13.92 -11.01 17.03
C GLN A 138 -13.65 -10.39 15.64
N ILE A 139 -13.43 -9.08 15.61
CA ILE A 139 -13.12 -8.33 14.37
C ILE A 139 -11.68 -8.61 13.93
N VAL A 140 -10.74 -8.75 14.88
CA VAL A 140 -9.34 -9.07 14.60
C VAL A 140 -9.04 -10.43 15.18
N THR A 141 -8.71 -11.38 14.32
CA THR A 141 -8.46 -12.78 14.72
C THR A 141 -6.98 -13.00 15.07
N PRO A 142 -6.68 -14.01 15.93
CA PRO A 142 -5.29 -14.42 16.18
C PRO A 142 -4.55 -14.83 14.90
N GLU A 143 -5.26 -15.42 13.94
CA GLU A 143 -4.72 -15.85 12.64
C GLU A 143 -4.26 -14.65 11.82
N GLU A 144 -5.03 -13.56 11.80
CA GLU A 144 -4.64 -12.31 11.12
C GLU A 144 -3.42 -11.67 11.78
N ALA A 145 -3.38 -11.67 13.12
CA ALA A 145 -2.22 -11.19 13.87
C ALA A 145 -0.97 -12.05 13.59
N LEU A 146 -1.11 -13.37 13.57
CA LEU A 146 -0.04 -14.31 13.27
C LEU A 146 0.47 -14.13 11.82
N ARG A 147 -0.43 -13.93 10.86
CA ARG A 147 -0.07 -13.63 9.48
C ARG A 147 0.78 -12.37 9.39
N CYS A 148 0.43 -11.33 10.12
CA CYS A 148 1.21 -10.09 10.17
C CYS A 148 2.61 -10.33 10.75
N LEU A 149 2.74 -11.08 11.84
CA LEU A 149 4.03 -11.42 12.44
C LEU A 149 4.90 -12.25 11.50
N ARG A 150 4.35 -13.28 10.87
CA ARG A 150 5.08 -14.10 9.88
C ARG A 150 5.58 -13.25 8.70
N LEU A 151 4.76 -12.30 8.25
CA LEU A 151 5.19 -11.38 7.20
C LEU A 151 6.38 -10.53 7.65
N MET A 152 6.37 -10.02 8.87
CA MET A 152 7.48 -9.23 9.42
C MET A 152 8.75 -10.09 9.52
N GLU A 153 8.67 -11.31 10.04
CA GLU A 153 9.81 -12.24 10.10
C GLU A 153 10.38 -12.53 8.70
N THR A 154 9.51 -12.80 7.72
CA THR A 154 9.95 -13.04 6.33
C THR A 154 10.62 -11.81 5.72
N LEU A 155 10.16 -10.60 6.06
CA LEU A 155 10.79 -9.36 5.62
C LEU A 155 12.19 -9.18 6.22
N PHE A 156 12.41 -9.50 7.48
CA PHE A 156 13.74 -9.49 8.09
C PHE A 156 14.67 -10.52 7.43
N HIS A 157 14.22 -11.75 7.20
CA HIS A 157 15.01 -12.74 6.48
C HIS A 157 15.34 -12.30 5.04
N SER A 158 14.40 -11.63 4.37
CA SER A 158 14.64 -11.07 3.04
C SER A 158 15.75 -10.01 3.05
N ASP A 159 15.82 -9.18 4.08
CA ASP A 159 16.90 -8.21 4.24
C ASP A 159 18.24 -8.89 4.52
N GLU A 160 18.29 -9.84 5.45
CA GLU A 160 19.49 -10.61 5.81
C GLU A 160 20.07 -11.35 4.61
N GLU A 161 19.22 -12.03 3.82
CA GLU A 161 19.63 -12.78 2.64
C GLU A 161 19.82 -11.89 1.40
N ASN A 162 19.36 -10.64 1.44
CA ASN A 162 19.28 -9.75 0.29
C ASN A 162 18.58 -10.39 -0.92
N ALA A 163 17.50 -11.08 -0.68
CA ALA A 163 16.79 -11.91 -1.64
C ALA A 163 15.28 -11.71 -1.60
N VAL A 164 14.64 -12.00 -2.73
CA VAL A 164 13.18 -12.14 -2.79
C VAL A 164 12.81 -13.50 -2.21
N LEU A 165 11.97 -13.51 -1.19
CA LEU A 165 11.52 -14.72 -0.52
C LEU A 165 10.05 -15.01 -0.83
N PRO A 166 9.67 -16.29 -0.98
CA PRO A 166 8.27 -16.68 -1.04
C PRO A 166 7.59 -16.38 0.31
N PHE A 167 6.30 -16.09 0.27
CA PHE A 167 5.49 -15.93 1.47
C PHE A 167 4.26 -16.83 1.38
N GLU A 168 4.15 -17.76 2.32
CA GLU A 168 2.99 -18.61 2.50
C GLU A 168 2.14 -18.06 3.64
N SER A 169 0.94 -17.58 3.31
CA SER A 169 -0.01 -16.96 4.26
C SER A 169 -0.97 -17.96 4.86
#